data_a4b6678bcf474542f9cc9916b36b4a89
#
_entry.id   a4b6678bcf474542f9cc9916b36b4a89
#
_cell.length_a   1.000
_cell.length_b   1.000
_cell.length_c   1.000
_cell.angle_alpha   90.00
_cell.angle_beta   90.00
_cell.angle_gamma   90.00
#
_symmetry.space_group_name_H-M   'P 1'
#
loop_
_entity.id
_entity.type
_entity.pdbx_description
1 polymer ?
#
loop_
_entity_poly.entity_id
_entity_poly.type
_entity_poly.pdbx_seq_one_letter_code
_entity_poly.pdbx_strand_id
1 'polypeptide(L)'
;MSKIHHIPKGYNSVTPYLVVKGAAKAIEYYKNVFGATEVMRMAGPDGRVGHAELQIGDSRIMLADENPSMGNRSAESIGGSPVSLYVYLPDCDKVVALSLIHI
;
A
#
# COMPACT_ATOMS: atom_id res chain seq x y z
N MET A 1 7.40 34.80 8.59
CA MET A 1 6.24 34.05 9.09
C MET A 1 6.37 32.59 8.72
N SER A 2 6.36 31.73 9.68
CA SER A 2 6.43 30.29 9.40
C SER A 2 5.06 29.80 8.92
N LYS A 3 5.06 28.98 7.88
CA LYS A 3 3.86 28.31 7.39
C LYS A 3 3.88 26.87 7.88
N ILE A 4 2.80 26.46 8.52
CA ILE A 4 2.61 25.09 8.92
C ILE A 4 1.88 24.39 7.79
N HIS A 5 2.55 23.42 7.19
CA HIS A 5 1.95 22.62 6.14
C HIS A 5 1.20 21.45 6.77
N HIS A 6 -0.11 21.37 6.53
CA HIS A 6 -0.91 20.25 7.02
C HIS A 6 -0.67 18.97 6.25
N ILE A 7 -0.01 19.03 5.08
CA ILE A 7 0.34 17.87 4.29
C ILE A 7 1.80 17.52 4.57
N PRO A 8 2.10 16.33 5.11
CA PRO A 8 3.48 15.93 5.35
C PRO A 8 4.28 15.89 4.05
N LYS A 9 5.57 16.14 4.16
CA LYS A 9 6.47 16.10 2.99
C LYS A 9 6.42 14.73 2.33
N GLY A 10 6.24 14.70 1.02
CA GLY A 10 6.15 13.50 0.23
C GLY A 10 4.74 12.94 0.10
N TYR A 11 3.75 13.60 0.71
CA TYR A 11 2.35 13.17 0.66
C TYR A 11 1.50 14.16 -0.11
N ASN A 12 0.33 13.68 -0.53
CA ASN A 12 -0.70 14.50 -1.14
C ASN A 12 -1.89 14.62 -0.18
N SER A 13 -2.90 15.39 -0.55
CA SER A 13 -4.08 15.58 0.30
C SER A 13 -4.79 14.28 0.62
N VAL A 14 -4.76 13.32 -0.30
CA VAL A 14 -5.42 12.03 -0.13
C VAL A 14 -4.38 10.93 -0.25
N THR A 15 -4.34 10.05 0.73
CA THR A 15 -3.46 8.88 0.74
C THR A 15 -4.31 7.64 1.00
N PRO A 16 -4.34 6.69 0.06
CA PRO A 16 -5.07 5.44 0.31
C PRO A 16 -4.44 4.67 1.46
N TYR A 17 -5.28 4.08 2.28
CA TYR A 17 -4.85 3.18 3.36
C TYR A 17 -5.52 1.83 3.13
N LEU A 18 -4.71 0.82 2.86
CA LEU A 18 -5.18 -0.51 2.52
C LEU A 18 -5.06 -1.44 3.72
N VAL A 19 -6.11 -2.20 3.97
CA VAL A 19 -6.07 -3.26 4.99
C VAL A 19 -6.10 -4.57 4.24
N VAL A 20 -5.09 -5.40 4.46
CA VAL A 20 -4.90 -6.62 3.67
C VAL A 20 -4.57 -7.80 4.59
N LYS A 21 -4.74 -9.01 4.07
CA LYS A 21 -4.18 -10.22 4.68
C LYS A 21 -2.81 -10.46 4.07
N GLY A 22 -1.79 -10.60 4.92
CA GLY A 22 -0.43 -10.82 4.44
C GLY A 22 0.19 -9.56 3.87
N ALA A 23 0.24 -8.49 4.66
CA ALA A 23 0.80 -7.21 4.23
C ALA A 23 2.25 -7.33 3.77
N ALA A 24 3.06 -8.17 4.43
CA ALA A 24 4.46 -8.37 4.02
C ALA A 24 4.54 -8.89 2.58
N LYS A 25 3.69 -9.84 2.20
CA LYS A 25 3.62 -10.34 0.83
C LYS A 25 3.10 -9.28 -0.13
N ALA A 26 2.12 -8.50 0.29
CA ALA A 26 1.59 -7.41 -0.53
C ALA A 26 2.67 -6.38 -0.84
N ILE A 27 3.48 -6.03 0.15
CA ILE A 27 4.59 -5.10 -0.03
C ILE A 27 5.57 -5.63 -1.08
N GLU A 28 5.96 -6.90 -0.98
CA GLU A 28 6.87 -7.51 -1.97
C GLU A 28 6.25 -7.52 -3.37
N TYR A 29 4.96 -7.82 -3.48
CA TYR A 29 4.25 -7.77 -4.74
C TYR A 29 4.31 -6.37 -5.36
N TYR A 30 4.01 -5.34 -4.56
CA TYR A 30 4.03 -3.96 -5.06
C TYR A 30 5.43 -3.51 -5.47
N LYS A 31 6.46 -3.93 -4.74
CA LYS A 31 7.85 -3.64 -5.11
C LYS A 31 8.21 -4.28 -6.46
N ASN A 32 7.87 -5.55 -6.63
CA ASN A 32 8.25 -6.31 -7.82
C ASN A 32 7.44 -5.94 -9.06
N VAL A 33 6.18 -5.60 -8.88
CA VAL A 33 5.26 -5.35 -10.00
C VAL A 33 5.20 -3.87 -10.36
N PHE A 34 5.03 -3.00 -9.37
CA PHE A 34 4.82 -1.57 -9.61
C PHE A 34 6.06 -0.72 -9.35
N GLY A 35 7.16 -1.35 -8.97
CA GLY A 35 8.38 -0.60 -8.64
C GLY A 35 8.26 0.22 -7.38
N ALA A 36 7.40 -0.19 -6.45
CA ALA A 36 7.22 0.53 -5.20
C ALA A 36 8.49 0.55 -4.37
N THR A 37 8.71 1.65 -3.66
CA THR A 37 9.79 1.81 -2.69
C THR A 37 9.18 1.79 -1.30
N GLU A 38 9.75 1.00 -0.41
CA GLU A 38 9.30 0.97 0.98
C GLU A 38 9.84 2.18 1.72
N VAL A 39 8.93 3.03 2.21
CA VAL A 39 9.30 4.23 2.95
C VAL A 39 9.51 3.90 4.41
N MET A 40 8.60 3.11 4.99
CA MET A 40 8.73 2.67 6.37
C MET A 40 7.87 1.42 6.58
N ARG A 41 8.19 0.68 7.64
CA ARG A 41 7.43 -0.49 8.06
C ARG A 41 7.52 -0.62 9.58
N MET A 42 6.37 -0.77 10.21
CA MET A 42 6.29 -1.09 11.65
C MET A 42 5.77 -2.51 11.77
N ALA A 43 6.67 -3.44 12.07
CA ALA A 43 6.32 -4.85 12.20
C ALA A 43 6.16 -5.24 13.67
N GLY A 44 5.20 -6.11 13.94
CA GLY A 44 5.01 -6.69 15.27
C GLY A 44 5.92 -7.90 15.49
N PRO A 45 5.93 -8.46 16.72
CA PRO A 45 6.79 -9.58 17.06
C PRO A 45 6.50 -10.86 16.27
N ASP A 46 5.29 -10.99 15.77
CA ASP A 46 4.85 -12.14 14.98
C ASP A 46 5.08 -11.97 13.48
N GLY A 47 5.76 -10.91 13.06
CA GLY A 47 5.99 -10.61 11.66
C GLY A 47 4.83 -9.92 10.96
N ARG A 48 3.74 -9.66 11.65
CA ARG A 48 2.60 -8.92 11.08
C ARG A 48 2.97 -7.46 10.96
N VAL A 49 2.47 -6.82 9.89
CA VAL A 49 2.74 -5.41 9.63
C VAL A 49 1.62 -4.58 10.22
N GLY A 50 1.93 -3.81 11.26
CA GLY A 50 0.97 -2.91 11.90
C GLY A 50 0.76 -1.62 11.10
N HIS A 51 1.76 -1.21 10.33
CA HIS A 51 1.68 -0.03 9.47
C HIS A 51 2.85 -0.05 8.50
N ALA A 52 2.61 0.27 7.26
CA ALA A 52 3.66 0.44 6.26
C ALA A 52 3.28 1.55 5.30
N GLU A 53 4.29 2.18 4.71
CA GLU A 53 4.12 3.23 3.72
C GLU A 53 5.03 2.94 2.54
N LEU A 54 4.45 3.01 1.35
CA LEU A 54 5.15 2.76 0.10
C LEU A 54 5.02 3.96 -0.82
N GLN A 55 6.02 4.14 -1.67
CA GLN A 55 6.02 5.14 -2.74
C GLN A 55 5.87 4.43 -4.07
N ILE A 56 4.87 4.81 -4.86
CA ILE A 56 4.70 4.35 -6.23
C ILE A 56 4.65 5.59 -7.11
N GLY A 57 5.67 5.78 -7.95
CA GLY A 57 5.80 7.00 -8.74
C GLY A 57 5.81 8.23 -7.83
N ASP A 58 4.86 9.12 -8.03
CA ASP A 58 4.73 10.35 -7.23
C ASP A 58 3.74 10.21 -6.07
N SER A 59 3.24 9.02 -5.81
CA SER A 59 2.16 8.83 -4.85
C SER A 59 2.57 7.89 -3.72
N ARG A 60 2.01 8.15 -2.54
CA ARG A 60 2.18 7.29 -1.38
C ARG A 60 0.93 6.46 -1.14
N ILE A 61 1.12 5.23 -0.70
CA ILE A 61 0.05 4.41 -0.14
C ILE A 61 0.48 3.91 1.22
N MET A 62 -0.49 3.70 2.08
CA MET A 62 -0.28 3.09 3.38
C MET A 62 -0.98 1.74 3.40
N LEU A 63 -0.46 0.80 4.16
CA LEU A 63 -1.12 -0.49 4.32
C LEU A 63 -0.75 -1.14 5.64
N ALA A 64 -1.59 -2.08 6.05
CA ALA A 64 -1.38 -2.86 7.26
C ALA A 64 -2.08 -4.20 7.13
N ASP A 65 -1.64 -5.17 7.93
CA ASP A 65 -2.38 -6.40 8.11
C ASP A 65 -3.71 -6.10 8.80
N GLU A 66 -4.73 -6.89 8.46
CA GLU A 66 -6.02 -6.71 9.11
C GLU A 66 -5.90 -7.02 10.61
N ASN A 67 -6.68 -6.30 11.38
CA ASN A 67 -6.80 -6.51 12.82
C ASN A 67 -8.29 -6.42 13.18
N PRO A 68 -9.04 -7.52 13.06
CA PRO A 68 -10.49 -7.51 13.29
C PRO A 68 -10.88 -7.02 14.68
N SER A 69 -10.04 -7.26 15.69
CA SER A 69 -10.33 -6.81 17.05
C SER A 69 -10.36 -5.28 17.16
N MET A 70 -9.68 -4.56 16.24
CA MET A 70 -9.70 -3.11 16.17
C MET A 70 -10.62 -2.58 15.06
N GLY A 71 -11.40 -3.46 14.44
CA GLY A 71 -12.32 -3.09 13.39
C GLY A 71 -11.73 -3.00 11.99
N ASN A 72 -10.45 -3.34 11.82
CA ASN A 72 -9.78 -3.30 10.52
C ASN A 72 -9.88 -4.65 9.83
N ARG A 73 -10.61 -4.70 8.72
CA ARG A 73 -10.80 -5.92 7.94
C ARG A 73 -10.36 -5.71 6.51
N SER A 74 -9.76 -6.75 5.91
CA SER A 74 -9.36 -6.73 4.51
C SER A 74 -10.57 -6.89 3.60
N ALA A 75 -10.40 -6.50 2.33
CA ALA A 75 -11.41 -6.73 1.31
C ALA A 75 -11.75 -8.23 1.20
N GLU A 76 -10.76 -9.08 1.33
CA GLU A 76 -10.93 -10.53 1.30
C GLU A 76 -11.85 -11.00 2.44
N SER A 77 -11.66 -10.48 3.65
CA SER A 77 -12.47 -10.86 4.81
C SER A 77 -13.91 -10.39 4.72
N ILE A 78 -14.17 -9.23 4.10
CA ILE A 78 -15.53 -8.70 3.97
C ILE A 78 -16.19 -9.09 2.67
N GLY A 79 -15.47 -9.76 1.77
CA GLY A 79 -16.03 -10.30 0.55
C GLY A 79 -16.01 -9.37 -0.65
N GLY A 80 -15.32 -8.25 -0.59
CA GLY A 80 -15.20 -7.32 -1.71
C GLY A 80 -14.85 -5.91 -1.29
N SER A 81 -14.66 -5.03 -2.26
CA SER A 81 -14.33 -3.63 -2.01
C SER A 81 -15.00 -2.75 -3.04
N PRO A 82 -15.61 -1.62 -2.64
CA PRO A 82 -16.16 -0.65 -3.58
C PRO A 82 -15.10 0.29 -4.13
N VAL A 83 -13.84 0.18 -3.67
CA VAL A 83 -12.76 1.08 -4.04
C VAL A 83 -11.79 0.37 -4.98
N SER A 84 -11.41 1.04 -6.07
CA SER A 84 -10.37 0.58 -7.00
C SER A 84 -9.28 1.63 -7.06
N LEU A 85 -8.04 1.18 -7.24
CA LEU A 85 -6.91 2.08 -7.44
C LEU A 85 -6.47 2.00 -8.89
N TYR A 86 -6.37 3.15 -9.55
CA TYR A 86 -5.86 3.25 -10.90
C TYR A 86 -4.42 3.71 -10.84
N VAL A 87 -3.53 2.94 -11.45
CA VAL A 87 -2.10 3.21 -11.41
C VAL A 87 -1.61 3.48 -12.83
N TYR A 88 -0.97 4.63 -13.02
CA TYR A 88 -0.41 5.03 -14.32
C TYR A 88 1.11 4.88 -14.26
N LEU A 89 1.64 3.99 -15.08
CA LEU A 89 3.06 3.67 -15.12
C LEU A 89 3.60 3.78 -16.54
N PRO A 90 4.92 4.03 -16.70
CA PRO A 90 5.49 4.27 -18.03
C PRO A 90 5.38 3.09 -19.00
N ASP A 91 5.40 1.86 -18.52
CA ASP A 91 5.35 0.67 -19.36
C ASP A 91 4.26 -0.29 -18.84
N CYS A 92 3.03 -0.05 -19.29
CA CYS A 92 1.88 -0.82 -18.86
C CYS A 92 2.00 -2.30 -19.22
N ASP A 93 2.46 -2.61 -20.43
CA ASP A 93 2.57 -4.00 -20.88
C ASP A 93 3.56 -4.79 -20.03
N LYS A 94 4.69 -4.19 -19.69
CA LYS A 94 5.69 -4.82 -18.84
C LYS A 94 5.13 -5.07 -17.43
N VAL A 95 4.40 -4.11 -16.90
CA VAL A 95 3.79 -4.24 -15.57
C VAL A 95 2.76 -5.34 -15.53
N VAL A 96 1.91 -5.44 -16.54
CA VAL A 96 0.92 -6.51 -16.65
C VAL A 96 1.61 -7.87 -16.69
N ALA A 97 2.68 -8.00 -17.49
CA ALA A 97 3.46 -9.24 -17.56
C ALA A 97 4.05 -9.62 -16.20
N LEU A 98 4.62 -8.65 -15.47
CA LEU A 98 5.16 -8.89 -14.13
C LEU A 98 4.08 -9.29 -13.14
N SER A 99 2.90 -8.67 -13.21
CA SER A 99 1.81 -9.00 -12.30
C SER A 99 1.32 -10.43 -12.49
N LEU A 100 1.31 -10.94 -13.72
CA LEU A 100 0.95 -12.32 -14.00
C LEU A 100 1.97 -13.33 -13.45
N ILE A 101 3.25 -12.97 -13.47
CA ILE A 101 4.31 -13.82 -12.91
C ILE A 101 4.19 -13.92 -11.39
N HIS A 102 3.78 -12.86 -10.72
CA HIS A 102 3.76 -12.77 -9.26
C HIS A 102 2.39 -13.03 -8.62
N ILE A 103 1.42 -13.48 -9.38
CA ILE A 103 0.10 -13.84 -8.84
C ILE A 103 0.20 -14.99 -7.83
#